data_a35812a1f45531e1ac5257dceff97d6f
#
_entry.id   a35812a1f45531e1ac5257dceff97d6f
#
_cell.length_a   1.000
_cell.length_b   1.000
_cell.length_c   1.000
_cell.angle_alpha   90.00
_cell.angle_beta   90.00
_cell.angle_gamma   90.00
#
_symmetry.space_group_name_H-M   'P 1'
#
loop_
_entity.id
_entity.type
_entity.pdbx_description
1 polymer ?
#
loop_
_entity_poly.entity_id
_entity_poly.type
_entity_poly.pdbx_seq_one_letter_code
_entity_poly.pdbx_strand_id
1 'polypeptide(L)'
;DLHTAYRRQRQMCIRDRIENIQREDLNSLEIALAYQHLLEQYELTQERLSERVGKKRTTIANYLRLLKLPAQIQVALKNREIDMGHARALLALDDPKTQIRIFNEIQTQGYSVRKVEEIVKALTSGETIDSGGKKIKPKGSKLSEEYVILQNHLCGFFGSKVQLSCTTKGKGKISIPFNNEEDLERIMEIFDLLKKKE
;
A
#
# COMPACT_ATOMS: atom_id res chain seq x y z
N ASP A 1 51.41 16.67 -7.94
CA ASP A 1 50.76 15.35 -7.85
C ASP A 1 49.44 15.32 -8.64
N LEU A 2 49.48 14.66 -9.80
CA LEU A 2 48.31 14.50 -10.70
C LEU A 2 47.08 13.90 -9.97
N HIS A 3 47.33 12.99 -9.05
CA HIS A 3 46.25 12.36 -8.26
C HIS A 3 45.51 13.33 -7.32
N THR A 4 46.21 14.28 -6.74
CA THR A 4 45.61 15.32 -5.88
C THR A 4 44.84 16.35 -6.70
N ALA A 5 45.33 16.71 -7.88
CA ALA A 5 44.65 17.62 -8.80
C ALA A 5 43.33 16.99 -9.33
N TYR A 6 43.38 15.72 -9.76
CA TYR A 6 42.21 14.96 -10.22
C TYR A 6 41.16 14.78 -9.11
N ARG A 7 41.58 14.53 -7.88
CA ARG A 7 40.70 14.40 -6.72
C ARG A 7 39.97 15.72 -6.38
N ARG A 8 40.72 16.86 -6.44
CA ARG A 8 40.14 18.21 -6.26
C ARG A 8 39.15 18.56 -7.35
N GLN A 9 39.48 18.29 -8.61
CA GLN A 9 38.59 18.54 -9.75
C GLN A 9 37.30 17.71 -9.66
N ARG A 10 37.39 16.44 -9.25
CA ARG A 10 36.26 15.56 -9.02
C ARG A 10 35.37 16.05 -7.86
N GLN A 11 35.93 16.56 -6.78
CA GLN A 11 35.20 17.16 -5.66
C GLN A 11 34.53 18.49 -6.04
N MET A 12 35.16 19.31 -6.83
CA MET A 12 34.62 20.59 -7.32
C MET A 12 33.41 20.35 -8.22
N CYS A 13 33.52 19.40 -9.16
CA CYS A 13 32.45 19.02 -10.06
C CYS A 13 31.21 18.44 -9.35
N ILE A 14 31.40 17.67 -8.26
CA ILE A 14 30.31 17.16 -7.43
C ILE A 14 29.63 18.32 -6.71
N ARG A 15 30.38 19.27 -6.16
CA ARG A 15 29.85 20.42 -5.42
C ARG A 15 29.00 21.32 -6.31
N ASP A 16 29.46 21.63 -7.52
CA ASP A 16 28.74 22.44 -8.50
C ASP A 16 27.42 21.77 -8.90
N ARG A 17 27.40 20.44 -9.07
CA ARG A 17 26.18 19.71 -9.38
C ARG A 17 25.21 19.66 -8.21
N ILE A 18 25.70 19.51 -6.98
CA ILE A 18 24.88 19.57 -5.76
C ILE A 18 24.25 20.95 -5.63
N GLU A 19 24.99 22.03 -5.88
CA GLU A 19 24.49 23.40 -5.87
C GLU A 19 23.40 23.60 -6.93
N ASN A 20 23.55 23.01 -8.11
CA ASN A 20 22.54 23.07 -9.15
C ASN A 20 21.25 22.29 -8.77
N ILE A 21 21.37 21.20 -8.00
CA ILE A 21 20.21 20.43 -7.48
C ILE A 21 19.47 21.22 -6.39
N GLN A 22 20.12 22.13 -5.68
CA GLN A 22 19.53 22.96 -4.62
C GLN A 22 18.78 24.20 -5.16
N ARG A 23 18.76 24.41 -6.48
CA ARG A 23 17.94 25.47 -7.09
C ARG A 23 16.44 25.15 -6.88
N GLU A 24 15.69 26.16 -6.50
CA GLU A 24 14.27 26.02 -6.06
C GLU A 24 13.31 25.54 -7.16
N ASP A 25 13.74 25.53 -8.46
CA ASP A 25 12.90 25.25 -9.60
C ASP A 25 12.87 23.77 -10.04
N LEU A 26 13.69 22.88 -9.44
CA LEU A 26 13.75 21.49 -9.86
C LEU A 26 12.56 20.67 -9.36
N ASN A 27 12.00 19.89 -10.28
CA ASN A 27 10.95 18.94 -9.98
C ASN A 27 11.50 17.75 -9.15
N SER A 28 10.67 17.14 -8.32
CA SER A 28 11.02 15.99 -7.48
C SER A 28 11.66 14.83 -8.26
N LEU A 29 11.25 14.60 -9.51
CA LEU A 29 11.84 13.58 -10.39
C LEU A 29 13.22 13.98 -10.93
N GLU A 30 13.40 15.26 -11.24
CA GLU A 30 14.70 15.77 -11.70
C GLU A 30 15.74 15.67 -10.59
N ILE A 31 15.33 15.95 -9.35
CA ILE A 31 16.16 15.75 -8.16
C ILE A 31 16.50 14.25 -7.99
N ALA A 32 15.52 13.37 -8.18
CA ALA A 32 15.71 11.92 -8.07
C ALA A 32 16.71 11.40 -9.12
N LEU A 33 16.57 11.82 -10.38
CA LEU A 33 17.48 11.49 -11.47
C LEU A 33 18.90 12.04 -11.23
N ALA A 34 19.00 13.26 -10.74
CA ALA A 34 20.29 13.87 -10.42
C ALA A 34 21.00 13.11 -9.27
N TYR A 35 20.26 12.67 -8.25
CA TYR A 35 20.83 11.82 -7.18
C TYR A 35 21.27 10.46 -7.72
N GLN A 36 20.45 9.81 -8.56
CA GLN A 36 20.83 8.55 -9.18
C GLN A 36 22.12 8.71 -9.99
N HIS A 37 22.19 9.73 -10.83
CA HIS A 37 23.38 10.00 -11.65
C HIS A 37 24.63 10.27 -10.80
N LEU A 38 24.49 10.99 -9.67
CA LEU A 38 25.62 11.21 -8.74
C LEU A 38 26.09 9.91 -8.09
N LEU A 39 25.15 9.02 -7.71
CA LEU A 39 25.52 7.72 -7.12
C LEU A 39 26.26 6.85 -8.12
N GLU A 40 25.77 6.77 -9.38
CA GLU A 40 26.34 5.93 -10.43
C GLU A 40 27.69 6.48 -10.95
N GLN A 41 27.74 7.77 -11.25
CA GLN A 41 28.94 8.38 -11.85
C GLN A 41 30.13 8.45 -10.89
N TYR A 42 29.84 8.63 -9.59
CA TYR A 42 30.90 8.80 -8.59
C TYR A 42 31.02 7.61 -7.63
N GLU A 43 30.30 6.52 -7.90
CA GLU A 43 30.27 5.31 -7.07
C GLU A 43 30.04 5.63 -5.57
N LEU A 44 29.13 6.57 -5.31
CA LEU A 44 28.82 7.02 -3.96
C LEU A 44 27.76 6.13 -3.31
N THR A 45 27.90 5.91 -2.00
CA THR A 45 26.81 5.37 -1.21
C THR A 45 25.77 6.46 -0.89
N GLN A 46 24.51 6.07 -0.65
CA GLN A 46 23.47 7.03 -0.25
C GLN A 46 23.84 7.82 1.02
N GLU A 47 24.62 7.22 1.92
CA GLU A 47 25.12 7.88 3.13
C GLU A 47 26.10 9.00 2.78
N ARG A 48 27.13 8.70 1.97
CA ARG A 48 28.09 9.70 1.52
C ARG A 48 27.45 10.83 0.70
N LEU A 49 26.44 10.51 -0.10
CA LEU A 49 25.67 11.52 -0.81
C LEU A 49 24.88 12.38 0.17
N SER A 50 24.24 11.79 1.20
CA SER A 50 23.47 12.51 2.21
C SER A 50 24.32 13.54 2.98
N GLU A 51 25.53 13.18 3.37
CA GLU A 51 26.49 14.07 4.02
C GLU A 51 26.85 15.26 3.14
N ARG A 52 27.09 15.01 1.83
CA ARG A 52 27.48 16.06 0.89
C ARG A 52 26.36 17.03 0.53
N VAL A 53 25.15 16.51 0.42
CA VAL A 53 23.93 17.31 0.08
C VAL A 53 23.34 17.98 1.32
N GLY A 54 23.74 17.57 2.53
CA GLY A 54 23.15 18.09 3.77
C GLY A 54 21.71 17.65 4.00
N LYS A 55 21.31 16.51 3.42
CA LYS A 55 19.96 15.94 3.58
C LYS A 55 20.05 14.59 4.28
N LYS A 56 18.97 14.17 4.94
CA LYS A 56 18.93 12.85 5.58
C LYS A 56 18.98 11.73 4.51
N ARG A 57 19.69 10.63 4.79
CA ARG A 57 19.72 9.44 3.92
C ARG A 57 18.31 8.98 3.51
N THR A 58 17.37 9.01 4.44
CA THR A 58 15.95 8.66 4.18
C THR A 58 15.30 9.54 3.12
N THR A 59 15.67 10.82 3.08
CA THR A 59 15.18 11.76 2.06
C THR A 59 15.69 11.37 0.69
N ILE A 60 17.00 11.07 0.55
CA ILE A 60 17.60 10.62 -0.71
C ILE A 60 16.97 9.29 -1.16
N ALA A 61 16.82 8.34 -0.26
CA ALA A 61 16.17 7.07 -0.55
C ALA A 61 14.72 7.26 -1.06
N ASN A 62 13.96 8.19 -0.47
CA ASN A 62 12.60 8.50 -0.92
C ASN A 62 12.57 9.07 -2.36
N TYR A 63 13.50 9.98 -2.70
CA TYR A 63 13.62 10.48 -4.07
C TYR A 63 13.97 9.36 -5.06
N LEU A 64 14.95 8.52 -4.75
CA LEU A 64 15.34 7.40 -5.61
C LEU A 64 14.21 6.38 -5.83
N ARG A 65 13.37 6.16 -4.80
CA ARG A 65 12.21 5.29 -4.92
C ARG A 65 11.18 5.81 -5.92
N LEU A 66 11.06 7.13 -6.13
CA LEU A 66 10.13 7.69 -7.12
C LEU A 66 10.41 7.19 -8.55
N LEU A 67 11.67 6.88 -8.85
CA LEU A 67 12.07 6.34 -10.16
C LEU A 67 11.55 4.92 -10.42
N LYS A 68 11.10 4.21 -9.38
CA LYS A 68 10.50 2.87 -9.48
C LYS A 68 9.01 2.89 -9.80
N LEU A 69 8.37 4.05 -9.78
CA LEU A 69 6.95 4.18 -10.11
C LEU A 69 6.71 3.97 -11.61
N PRO A 70 5.51 3.51 -12.01
CA PRO A 70 5.09 3.49 -13.41
C PRO A 70 5.22 4.85 -14.09
N ALA A 71 5.58 4.85 -15.38
CA ALA A 71 5.83 6.07 -16.15
C ALA A 71 4.67 7.07 -16.10
N GLN A 72 3.42 6.61 -16.09
CA GLN A 72 2.24 7.48 -16.01
C GLN A 72 2.24 8.32 -14.73
N ILE A 73 2.57 7.70 -13.59
CA ILE A 73 2.62 8.37 -12.28
C ILE A 73 3.81 9.33 -12.23
N GLN A 74 4.93 8.96 -12.84
CA GLN A 74 6.09 9.85 -12.94
C GLN A 74 5.77 11.11 -13.77
N VAL A 75 5.06 10.96 -14.91
CA VAL A 75 4.64 12.10 -15.73
C VAL A 75 3.70 13.01 -14.95
N ALA A 76 2.71 12.46 -14.26
CA ALA A 76 1.79 13.23 -13.43
C ALA A 76 2.50 13.99 -12.29
N LEU A 77 3.51 13.37 -11.67
CA LEU A 77 4.35 14.03 -10.67
C LEU A 77 5.19 15.16 -11.29
N LYS A 78 5.71 14.98 -12.49
CA LYS A 78 6.43 16.02 -13.23
C LYS A 78 5.52 17.20 -13.55
N ASN A 79 4.29 16.94 -13.98
CA ASN A 79 3.30 17.95 -14.32
C ASN A 79 2.65 18.61 -13.09
N ARG A 80 3.03 18.20 -11.86
CA ARG A 80 2.43 18.65 -10.60
C ARG A 80 0.93 18.33 -10.46
N GLU A 81 0.44 17.31 -11.16
CA GLU A 81 -0.93 16.81 -11.05
C GLU A 81 -1.13 16.06 -9.73
N ILE A 82 -0.05 15.49 -9.20
CA ILE A 82 0.00 14.84 -7.89
C ILE A 82 1.20 15.34 -7.09
N ASP A 83 1.06 15.35 -5.76
CA ASP A 83 2.14 15.72 -4.85
C ASP A 83 3.09 14.55 -4.58
N MET A 84 4.31 14.86 -4.13
CA MET A 84 5.28 13.86 -3.69
C MET A 84 4.73 12.94 -2.57
N GLY A 85 3.80 13.44 -1.75
CA GLY A 85 3.11 12.65 -0.73
C GLY A 85 2.28 11.52 -1.34
N HIS A 86 1.49 11.80 -2.37
CA HIS A 86 0.73 10.79 -3.12
C HIS A 86 1.64 9.74 -3.74
N ALA A 87 2.69 10.19 -4.46
CA ALA A 87 3.67 9.29 -5.08
C ALA A 87 4.35 8.37 -4.06
N ARG A 88 4.71 8.90 -2.88
CA ARG A 88 5.31 8.12 -1.79
C ARG A 88 4.33 7.09 -1.21
N ALA A 89 3.06 7.45 -1.06
CA ALA A 89 2.04 6.51 -0.59
C ALA A 89 1.86 5.35 -1.59
N LEU A 90 1.81 5.64 -2.90
CA LEU A 90 1.71 4.63 -3.95
C LEU A 90 2.90 3.66 -3.99
N LEU A 91 4.09 4.10 -3.59
CA LEU A 91 5.29 3.24 -3.49
C LEU A 91 5.21 2.14 -2.42
N ALA A 92 4.22 2.19 -1.52
CA ALA A 92 3.98 1.13 -0.56
C ALA A 92 3.21 -0.07 -1.16
N LEU A 93 2.69 0.07 -2.38
CA LEU A 93 2.07 -1.01 -3.16
C LEU A 93 3.12 -1.65 -4.06
N ASP A 94 3.20 -2.99 -4.04
CA ASP A 94 4.16 -3.74 -4.86
C ASP A 94 3.66 -3.96 -6.29
N ASP A 95 2.34 -3.97 -6.50
CA ASP A 95 1.73 -4.25 -7.80
C ASP A 95 1.53 -2.98 -8.64
N PRO A 96 2.21 -2.84 -9.80
CA PRO A 96 2.08 -1.68 -10.68
C PRO A 96 0.65 -1.43 -11.20
N LYS A 97 -0.15 -2.49 -11.38
CA LYS A 97 -1.55 -2.36 -11.85
C LYS A 97 -2.40 -1.69 -10.77
N THR A 98 -2.20 -2.08 -9.51
CA THR A 98 -2.89 -1.47 -8.37
C THR A 98 -2.44 -0.03 -8.17
N GLN A 99 -1.16 0.28 -8.36
CA GLN A 99 -0.64 1.66 -8.31
C GLN A 99 -1.34 2.55 -9.34
N ILE A 100 -1.46 2.10 -10.60
CA ILE A 100 -2.12 2.85 -11.68
C ILE A 100 -3.62 3.01 -11.38
N ARG A 101 -4.29 1.97 -10.86
CA ARG A 101 -5.71 2.06 -10.50
C ARG A 101 -5.94 3.15 -9.46
N ILE A 102 -5.20 3.12 -8.36
CA ILE A 102 -5.33 4.14 -7.30
C ILE A 102 -4.94 5.52 -7.81
N PHE A 103 -3.95 5.62 -8.66
CA PHE A 103 -3.58 6.88 -9.30
C PHE A 103 -4.75 7.47 -10.12
N ASN A 104 -5.45 6.67 -10.92
CA ASN A 104 -6.64 7.11 -11.66
C ASN A 104 -7.77 7.55 -10.71
N GLU A 105 -7.95 6.86 -9.59
CA GLU A 105 -8.91 7.27 -8.55
C GLU A 105 -8.51 8.60 -7.90
N ILE A 106 -7.22 8.86 -7.69
CA ILE A 106 -6.72 10.15 -7.18
C ILE A 106 -7.08 11.27 -8.14
N GLN A 107 -6.87 11.08 -9.44
CA GLN A 107 -7.17 12.10 -10.46
C GLN A 107 -8.68 12.36 -10.59
N THR A 108 -9.51 11.33 -10.52
CA THR A 108 -10.96 11.47 -10.70
C THR A 108 -11.67 12.00 -9.45
N GLN A 109 -11.23 11.62 -8.26
CA GLN A 109 -11.90 11.92 -7.00
C GLN A 109 -11.20 13.04 -6.19
N GLY A 110 -10.01 13.46 -6.59
CA GLY A 110 -9.26 14.50 -5.90
C GLY A 110 -8.87 14.12 -4.45
N TYR A 111 -8.46 12.86 -4.23
CA TYR A 111 -8.12 12.38 -2.88
C TYR A 111 -6.93 13.14 -2.28
N SER A 112 -7.05 13.50 -0.99
CA SER A 112 -5.93 14.04 -0.24
C SER A 112 -4.87 12.97 0.04
N VAL A 113 -3.63 13.39 0.31
CA VAL A 113 -2.51 12.48 0.65
C VAL A 113 -2.89 11.52 1.79
N ARG A 114 -3.54 12.03 2.86
CA ARG A 114 -3.97 11.22 4.00
C ARG A 114 -4.96 10.12 3.58
N LYS A 115 -5.90 10.47 2.71
CA LYS A 115 -6.88 9.51 2.20
C LYS A 115 -6.23 8.40 1.38
N VAL A 116 -5.24 8.75 0.55
CA VAL A 116 -4.46 7.77 -0.22
C VAL A 116 -3.63 6.89 0.71
N GLU A 117 -2.99 7.44 1.74
CA GLU A 117 -2.26 6.64 2.74
C GLU A 117 -3.17 5.64 3.47
N GLU A 118 -4.41 6.04 3.82
CA GLU A 118 -5.40 5.12 4.42
C GLU A 118 -5.79 3.99 3.45
N ILE A 119 -6.07 4.32 2.17
CA ILE A 119 -6.41 3.34 1.14
C ILE A 119 -5.28 2.34 0.93
N VAL A 120 -4.07 2.85 0.76
CA VAL A 120 -2.87 2.02 0.56
C VAL A 120 -2.63 1.12 1.78
N LYS A 121 -2.74 1.67 3.00
CA LYS A 121 -2.59 0.89 4.23
C LYS A 121 -3.61 -0.24 4.34
N ALA A 122 -4.86 0.02 4.00
CA ALA A 122 -5.90 -0.99 4.05
C ALA A 122 -5.69 -2.08 2.97
N LEU A 123 -5.23 -1.71 1.76
CA LEU A 123 -4.87 -2.68 0.72
C LEU A 123 -3.67 -3.54 1.12
N THR A 124 -2.66 -2.94 1.77
CA THR A 124 -1.48 -3.66 2.26
C THR A 124 -1.81 -4.58 3.44
N SER A 125 -2.79 -4.22 4.27
CA SER A 125 -3.28 -5.07 5.36
C SER A 125 -4.26 -6.17 4.92
N GLY A 126 -4.56 -6.28 3.61
CA GLY A 126 -5.49 -7.27 3.05
C GLY A 126 -6.96 -6.89 3.19
N GLU A 127 -7.26 -5.64 3.56
CA GLU A 127 -8.62 -5.10 3.56
C GLU A 127 -8.99 -4.65 2.14
N THR A 128 -10.09 -5.17 1.61
CA THR A 128 -10.66 -4.70 0.32
C THR A 128 -11.39 -3.37 0.53
N ILE A 129 -11.00 -2.36 -0.25
CA ILE A 129 -11.66 -1.05 -0.27
C ILE A 129 -12.46 -0.93 -1.57
N ASP A 130 -13.70 -0.46 -1.47
CA ASP A 130 -14.54 -0.13 -2.61
C ASP A 130 -14.08 1.20 -3.24
N SER A 131 -14.41 1.40 -4.53
CA SER A 131 -14.06 2.58 -5.35
C SER A 131 -14.51 3.94 -4.77
N GLY A 132 -15.11 3.97 -3.60
CA GLY A 132 -15.49 5.17 -2.83
C GLY A 132 -14.68 5.38 -1.54
N GLY A 133 -13.59 4.61 -1.30
CA GLY A 133 -12.76 4.74 -0.10
C GLY A 133 -13.45 4.34 1.21
N LYS A 134 -14.61 3.69 1.18
CA LYS A 134 -15.25 3.09 2.35
C LYS A 134 -14.60 1.74 2.64
N LYS A 135 -14.19 1.51 3.88
CA LYS A 135 -13.74 0.20 4.35
C LYS A 135 -14.86 -0.80 4.12
N ILE A 136 -14.73 -1.65 3.12
CA ILE A 136 -15.52 -2.87 3.09
C ILE A 136 -14.87 -3.75 4.16
N LYS A 137 -15.62 -4.05 5.23
CA LYS A 137 -15.22 -5.16 6.12
C LYS A 137 -14.92 -6.33 5.20
N PRO A 138 -13.76 -7.02 5.33
CA PRO A 138 -13.45 -8.12 4.45
C PRO A 138 -14.67 -9.08 4.46
N LYS A 139 -15.35 -9.21 3.34
CA LYS A 139 -16.14 -10.40 3.08
C LYS A 139 -15.10 -11.51 3.19
N GLY A 140 -15.24 -12.31 4.24
CA GLY A 140 -14.27 -13.31 4.63
C GLY A 140 -13.62 -13.96 3.42
N SER A 141 -12.33 -14.25 3.51
CA SER A 141 -11.58 -14.99 2.49
C SER A 141 -12.53 -15.90 1.74
N LYS A 142 -12.48 -15.90 0.37
CA LYS A 142 -13.30 -16.84 -0.39
C LYS A 142 -13.21 -18.18 0.32
N LEU A 143 -14.25 -18.51 1.05
CA LEU A 143 -14.39 -19.83 1.69
C LEU A 143 -14.15 -20.83 0.57
N SER A 144 -13.29 -21.83 0.77
CA SER A 144 -13.16 -22.91 -0.20
C SER A 144 -14.57 -23.45 -0.47
N GLU A 145 -14.80 -24.00 -1.65
CA GLU A 145 -16.14 -24.52 -2.05
C GLU A 145 -16.74 -25.43 -0.97
N GLU A 146 -15.91 -26.17 -0.25
CA GLU A 146 -16.30 -27.03 0.87
C GLU A 146 -16.95 -26.25 2.02
N TYR A 147 -16.41 -25.07 2.38
CA TYR A 147 -16.98 -24.23 3.44
C TYR A 147 -18.27 -23.53 3.00
N VAL A 148 -18.44 -23.26 1.70
CA VAL A 148 -19.70 -22.73 1.16
C VAL A 148 -20.79 -23.78 1.23
N ILE A 149 -20.50 -25.03 0.90
CA ILE A 149 -21.42 -26.16 1.02
C ILE A 149 -21.80 -26.36 2.49
N LEU A 150 -20.81 -26.34 3.41
CA LEU A 150 -21.06 -26.44 4.85
C LEU A 150 -21.92 -25.31 5.36
N GLN A 151 -21.67 -24.07 4.93
CA GLN A 151 -22.48 -22.91 5.30
C GLN A 151 -23.95 -23.08 4.86
N ASN A 152 -24.19 -23.53 3.63
CA ASN A 152 -25.53 -23.78 3.10
C ASN A 152 -26.24 -24.89 3.89
N HIS A 153 -25.57 -25.95 4.24
CA HIS A 153 -26.09 -27.01 5.12
C HIS A 153 -26.50 -26.46 6.49
N LEU A 154 -25.65 -25.65 7.13
CA LEU A 154 -25.96 -25.02 8.41
C LEU A 154 -27.12 -24.04 8.32
N CYS A 155 -27.22 -23.27 7.22
CA CYS A 155 -28.36 -22.39 6.99
C CYS A 155 -29.68 -23.18 6.90
N GLY A 156 -29.67 -24.31 6.19
CA GLY A 156 -30.84 -25.21 6.10
C GLY A 156 -31.21 -25.84 7.43
N PHE A 157 -30.20 -26.24 8.22
CA PHE A 157 -30.41 -26.90 9.50
C PHE A 157 -30.97 -25.96 10.59
N PHE A 158 -30.43 -24.74 10.71
CA PHE A 158 -30.89 -23.77 11.69
C PHE A 158 -32.05 -22.87 11.23
N GLY A 159 -32.42 -22.94 9.94
CA GLY A 159 -33.43 -22.08 9.37
C GLY A 159 -33.09 -20.58 9.42
N SER A 160 -31.80 -20.26 9.63
CA SER A 160 -31.29 -18.91 9.85
C SER A 160 -30.05 -18.69 8.95
N LYS A 161 -29.75 -17.43 8.62
CA LYS A 161 -28.59 -17.08 7.78
C LYS A 161 -27.29 -17.20 8.56
N VAL A 162 -26.73 -18.41 8.61
CA VAL A 162 -25.47 -18.70 9.33
C VAL A 162 -24.30 -18.06 8.57
N GLN A 163 -23.41 -17.39 9.31
CA GLN A 163 -22.17 -16.83 8.79
C GLN A 163 -20.99 -17.67 9.27
N LEU A 164 -20.22 -18.20 8.32
CA LEU A 164 -18.97 -18.93 8.58
C LEU A 164 -17.78 -18.06 8.16
N SER A 165 -16.82 -17.91 9.03
CA SER A 165 -15.53 -17.27 8.71
C SER A 165 -14.39 -18.22 9.09
N CYS A 166 -13.46 -18.45 8.18
CA CYS A 166 -12.30 -19.29 8.42
C CYS A 166 -11.02 -18.60 7.95
N THR A 167 -9.95 -18.72 8.72
CA THR A 167 -8.61 -18.26 8.32
C THR A 167 -7.85 -19.38 7.64
N THR A 168 -6.85 -19.05 6.84
CA THR A 168 -5.95 -20.02 6.15
C THR A 168 -5.27 -21.01 7.10
N LYS A 169 -5.23 -20.72 8.41
CA LYS A 169 -4.69 -21.58 9.47
C LYS A 169 -5.74 -22.51 10.11
N GLY A 170 -6.94 -22.64 9.55
CA GLY A 170 -8.00 -23.51 10.05
C GLY A 170 -8.75 -22.98 11.29
N LYS A 171 -8.45 -21.78 11.79
CA LYS A 171 -9.22 -21.13 12.88
C LYS A 171 -10.39 -20.38 12.26
N GLY A 172 -11.59 -20.59 12.79
CA GLY A 172 -12.80 -19.97 12.27
C GLY A 172 -13.80 -19.61 13.36
N LYS A 173 -14.87 -18.92 12.91
CA LYS A 173 -16.01 -18.55 13.74
C LYS A 173 -17.29 -18.85 12.98
N ILE A 174 -18.25 -19.48 13.69
CA ILE A 174 -19.64 -19.66 13.22
C ILE A 174 -20.49 -18.65 13.96
N SER A 175 -21.27 -17.85 13.24
CA SER A 175 -22.23 -16.90 13.82
C SER A 175 -23.60 -17.22 13.30
N ILE A 176 -24.54 -17.47 14.20
CA ILE A 176 -25.95 -17.72 13.94
C ILE A 176 -26.71 -16.49 14.40
N PRO A 177 -27.18 -15.61 13.50
CA PRO A 177 -27.98 -14.45 13.89
C PRO A 177 -29.39 -14.88 14.24
N PHE A 178 -29.97 -14.27 15.24
CA PHE A 178 -31.39 -14.38 15.61
C PHE A 178 -31.99 -12.96 15.69
N ASN A 179 -33.27 -12.81 15.38
CA ASN A 179 -33.94 -11.51 15.35
C ASN A 179 -34.84 -11.27 16.57
N ASN A 180 -35.30 -12.33 17.21
CA ASN A 180 -36.22 -12.32 18.35
C ASN A 180 -35.92 -13.49 19.28
N GLU A 181 -36.56 -13.49 20.43
CA GLU A 181 -36.38 -14.47 21.50
C GLU A 181 -36.86 -15.87 21.06
N GLU A 182 -37.93 -15.94 20.27
CA GLU A 182 -38.46 -17.18 19.70
C GLU A 182 -37.48 -17.87 18.75
N ASP A 183 -36.75 -17.08 17.94
CA ASP A 183 -35.67 -17.60 17.09
C ASP A 183 -34.53 -18.20 17.90
N LEU A 184 -34.19 -17.57 19.02
CA LEU A 184 -33.15 -18.05 19.93
C LEU A 184 -33.57 -19.36 20.61
N GLU A 185 -34.82 -19.45 21.11
CA GLU A 185 -35.37 -20.67 21.72
C GLU A 185 -35.35 -21.84 20.73
N ARG A 186 -35.78 -21.61 19.50
CA ARG A 186 -35.74 -22.61 18.42
C ARG A 186 -34.33 -23.12 18.16
N ILE A 187 -33.33 -22.23 18.12
CA ILE A 187 -31.92 -22.60 17.94
C ILE A 187 -31.42 -23.43 19.12
N MET A 188 -31.82 -23.08 20.36
CA MET A 188 -31.46 -23.84 21.55
C MET A 188 -32.10 -25.22 21.56
N GLU A 189 -33.38 -25.34 21.19
CA GLU A 189 -34.06 -26.65 21.07
C GLU A 189 -33.33 -27.58 20.09
N ILE A 190 -32.84 -27.05 18.96
CA ILE A 190 -32.06 -27.84 17.99
C ILE A 190 -30.78 -28.36 18.63
N PHE A 191 -30.07 -27.55 19.44
CA PHE A 191 -28.89 -28.01 20.18
C PHE A 191 -29.22 -29.08 21.21
N ASP A 192 -30.35 -28.95 21.91
CA ASP A 192 -30.78 -29.94 22.94
C ASP A 192 -31.22 -31.27 22.30
N LEU A 193 -31.85 -31.23 21.12
CA LEU A 193 -32.17 -32.44 20.35
C LEU A 193 -30.93 -33.20 19.87
N LEU A 194 -29.87 -32.48 19.54
CA LEU A 194 -28.58 -33.11 19.15
C LEU A 194 -27.91 -33.77 20.35
N LYS A 195 -27.99 -33.16 21.54
CA LYS A 195 -27.40 -33.68 22.78
C LYS A 195 -28.08 -34.93 23.32
N LYS A 196 -29.35 -35.16 22.97
CA LYS A 196 -30.12 -36.35 23.34
C LYS A 196 -29.90 -37.58 22.46
N LYS A 197 -29.12 -37.42 21.35
CA LYS A 197 -28.83 -38.49 20.42
C LYS A 197 -27.47 -39.17 20.65
N GLU A 198 -26.69 -38.74 21.61
CA GLU A 198 -25.53 -39.45 22.16
C GLU A 198 -25.98 -40.30 23.39
#